data_2f7ed58ae0b8efa341e331799158553f
#
_entry.id   2f7ed58ae0b8efa341e331799158553f
#
_cell.length_a   1.000
_cell.length_b   1.000
_cell.length_c   1.000
_cell.angle_alpha   90.00
_cell.angle_beta   90.00
_cell.angle_gamma   90.00
#
_symmetry.space_group_name_H-M   'P 1'
#
loop_
_entity.id
_entity.type
_entity.pdbx_description
1 polymer ?
#
loop_
_entity_poly.entity_id
_entity_poly.type
_entity_poly.pdbx_seq_one_letter_code
_entity_poly.pdbx_strand_id
1 'polypeptide(L)'
;MLDTVPPERLLARADLCARWAGLALGVVVAQRLAVRDSDDVAMTFLSAVTAFGLCAVGGVLLGDSLTPAPVEAVRTASLAPRRVRDHVPPRMAPLLLFQTACLVVLLMIGAATASPDSMSRASRAVTVTCRGATRPLGPWPGIHYATPILASVALGTAACVWALRRIAHRPGGNQQRHDRSWAITAAWGLLVSSQLLLVLAMIGRVLSRTTCAGMLGNVTALVIYPLGLLTLFSLGWCLFTIVMPRAVGDE
;
A
#
# COMPACT_ATOMS: atom_id res chain seq x y z
N MET A 1 -6.65 42.72 -19.55
CA MET A 1 -5.36 42.06 -19.33
C MET A 1 -5.66 40.65 -18.83
N LEU A 2 -5.53 39.65 -19.67
CA LEU A 2 -5.64 38.24 -19.26
C LEU A 2 -4.29 37.91 -18.63
N ASP A 3 -4.25 37.84 -17.30
CA ASP A 3 -3.09 37.33 -16.56
C ASP A 3 -2.84 35.86 -17.00
N THR A 4 -1.88 35.70 -17.89
CA THR A 4 -1.42 34.38 -18.32
C THR A 4 -0.76 33.69 -17.11
N VAL A 5 -1.49 32.75 -16.50
CA VAL A 5 -0.98 31.95 -15.40
C VAL A 5 0.31 31.26 -15.86
N PRO A 6 1.43 31.42 -15.13
CA PRO A 6 2.70 30.84 -15.53
C PRO A 6 2.56 29.31 -15.70
N PRO A 7 3.15 28.74 -16.77
CA PRO A 7 2.98 27.32 -17.11
C PRO A 7 3.36 26.37 -15.97
N GLU A 8 4.30 26.75 -15.12
CA GLU A 8 4.70 25.97 -13.95
C GLU A 8 3.56 25.74 -12.93
N ARG A 9 2.69 26.75 -12.73
CA ARG A 9 1.54 26.62 -11.84
C ARG A 9 0.46 25.70 -12.41
N LEU A 10 0.28 25.70 -13.73
CA LEU A 10 -0.66 24.81 -14.41
C LEU A 10 -0.20 23.36 -14.31
N LEU A 11 1.10 23.10 -14.47
CA LEU A 11 1.68 21.75 -14.38
C LEU A 11 1.65 21.20 -12.94
N ALA A 12 1.93 22.04 -11.94
CA ALA A 12 1.80 21.65 -10.53
C ALA A 12 0.34 21.32 -10.16
N ARG A 13 -0.63 22.02 -10.74
CA ARG A 13 -2.06 21.72 -10.57
C ARG A 13 -2.44 20.41 -11.27
N ALA A 14 -1.91 20.13 -12.46
CA ALA A 14 -2.20 18.90 -13.18
C ALA A 14 -1.70 17.64 -12.40
N ASP A 15 -0.50 17.70 -11.81
CA ASP A 15 0.02 16.63 -10.95
C ASP A 15 -0.88 16.39 -9.74
N LEU A 16 -1.25 17.48 -9.03
CA LEU A 16 -2.14 17.38 -7.88
C LEU A 16 -3.52 16.83 -8.27
N CYS A 17 -4.10 17.29 -9.38
CA CYS A 17 -5.37 16.79 -9.90
C CYS A 17 -5.30 15.30 -10.24
N ALA A 18 -4.19 14.82 -10.84
CA ALA A 18 -4.02 13.40 -11.15
C ALA A 18 -3.96 12.53 -9.88
N ARG A 19 -3.28 12.99 -8.82
CA ARG A 19 -3.22 12.30 -7.52
C ARG A 19 -4.61 12.22 -6.88
N TRP A 20 -5.33 13.34 -6.82
CA TRP A 20 -6.69 13.37 -6.30
C TRP A 20 -7.66 12.54 -7.12
N ALA A 21 -7.54 12.58 -8.45
CA ALA A 21 -8.34 11.74 -9.35
C ALA A 21 -8.09 10.25 -9.11
N GLY A 22 -6.82 9.85 -8.91
CA GLY A 22 -6.47 8.48 -8.55
C GLY A 22 -7.08 8.04 -7.24
N LEU A 23 -7.01 8.86 -6.19
CA LEU A 23 -7.63 8.57 -4.89
C LEU A 23 -9.16 8.52 -4.99
N ALA A 24 -9.79 9.50 -5.65
CA ALA A 24 -11.24 9.53 -5.84
C ALA A 24 -11.75 8.33 -6.64
N LEU A 25 -11.08 8.01 -7.75
CA LEU A 25 -11.38 6.82 -8.55
C LEU A 25 -11.23 5.56 -7.70
N GLY A 26 -10.16 5.47 -6.90
CA GLY A 26 -9.92 4.35 -5.99
C GLY A 26 -11.06 4.16 -5.00
N VAL A 27 -11.56 5.25 -4.38
CA VAL A 27 -12.72 5.20 -3.47
C VAL A 27 -13.98 4.74 -4.20
N VAL A 28 -14.26 5.30 -5.39
CA VAL A 28 -15.46 4.92 -6.17
C VAL A 28 -15.40 3.45 -6.57
N VAL A 29 -14.26 2.97 -7.07
CA VAL A 29 -14.09 1.56 -7.46
C VAL A 29 -14.19 0.65 -6.24
N ALA A 30 -13.55 1.02 -5.12
CA ALA A 30 -13.62 0.26 -3.87
C ALA A 30 -15.07 0.15 -3.36
N GLN A 31 -15.84 1.24 -3.38
CA GLN A 31 -17.26 1.23 -3.00
C GLN A 31 -18.09 0.33 -3.92
N ARG A 32 -17.86 0.42 -5.25
CA ARG A 32 -18.58 -0.43 -6.21
C ARG A 32 -18.28 -1.92 -6.03
N LEU A 33 -17.04 -2.25 -5.67
CA LEU A 33 -16.65 -3.62 -5.36
C LEU A 33 -17.22 -4.07 -4.02
N ALA A 34 -17.22 -3.21 -2.99
CA ALA A 34 -17.74 -3.53 -1.65
C ALA A 34 -19.26 -3.78 -1.61
N VAL A 35 -20.02 -3.19 -2.54
CA VAL A 35 -21.49 -3.37 -2.63
C VAL A 35 -21.88 -4.61 -3.45
N ARG A 36 -20.92 -5.27 -4.11
CA ARG A 36 -21.24 -6.51 -4.84
C ARG A 36 -21.64 -7.61 -3.88
N ASP A 37 -22.85 -8.16 -4.10
CA ASP A 37 -23.28 -9.38 -3.44
C ASP A 37 -22.34 -10.53 -3.83
N SER A 38 -21.53 -10.95 -2.88
CA SER A 38 -20.67 -12.11 -3.03
C SER A 38 -20.76 -12.98 -1.79
N ASP A 39 -20.74 -14.29 -1.97
CA ASP A 39 -20.71 -15.27 -0.89
C ASP A 39 -19.43 -15.17 -0.02
N ASP A 40 -18.43 -14.39 -0.48
CA ASP A 40 -17.17 -14.18 0.21
C ASP A 40 -16.93 -12.68 0.48
N VAL A 41 -17.48 -12.20 1.58
CA VAL A 41 -17.34 -10.81 2.05
C VAL A 41 -15.84 -10.43 2.22
N ALA A 42 -14.99 -11.36 2.64
CA ALA A 42 -13.57 -11.07 2.83
C ALA A 42 -12.86 -10.82 1.49
N MET A 43 -13.21 -11.59 0.46
CA MET A 43 -12.67 -11.38 -0.90
C MET A 43 -13.17 -10.07 -1.51
N THR A 44 -14.40 -9.68 -1.20
CA THR A 44 -14.97 -8.38 -1.61
C THR A 44 -14.18 -7.22 -1.00
N PHE A 45 -13.93 -7.25 0.30
CA PHE A 45 -13.11 -6.23 0.96
C PHE A 45 -11.66 -6.23 0.45
N LEU A 46 -11.09 -7.41 0.20
CA LEU A 46 -9.75 -7.54 -0.35
C LEU A 46 -9.66 -6.87 -1.74
N SER A 47 -10.60 -7.15 -2.62
CA SER A 47 -10.62 -6.56 -3.95
C SER A 47 -10.82 -5.04 -3.91
N ALA A 48 -11.65 -4.55 -3.00
CA ALA A 48 -11.87 -3.11 -2.78
C ALA A 48 -10.59 -2.40 -2.30
N VAL A 49 -9.91 -2.94 -1.29
CA VAL A 49 -8.64 -2.39 -0.75
C VAL A 49 -7.53 -2.45 -1.79
N THR A 50 -7.43 -3.55 -2.53
CA THR A 50 -6.45 -3.72 -3.62
C THR A 50 -6.68 -2.70 -4.74
N ALA A 51 -7.92 -2.53 -5.18
CA ALA A 51 -8.27 -1.56 -6.22
C ALA A 51 -7.96 -0.12 -5.78
N PHE A 52 -8.30 0.24 -4.53
CA PHE A 52 -7.97 1.54 -3.96
C PHE A 52 -6.45 1.80 -3.99
N GLY A 53 -5.64 0.86 -3.49
CA GLY A 53 -4.19 0.99 -3.47
C GLY A 53 -3.57 1.11 -4.87
N LEU A 54 -4.02 0.29 -5.82
CA LEU A 54 -3.54 0.36 -7.22
C LEU A 54 -3.97 1.65 -7.92
N CYS A 55 -5.18 2.15 -7.68
CA CYS A 55 -5.63 3.44 -8.22
C CYS A 55 -4.81 4.60 -7.64
N ALA A 56 -4.46 4.57 -6.35
CA ALA A 56 -3.60 5.57 -5.73
C ALA A 56 -2.20 5.57 -6.37
N VAL A 57 -1.59 4.38 -6.56
CA VAL A 57 -0.31 4.24 -7.28
C VAL A 57 -0.45 4.77 -8.71
N GLY A 58 -1.49 4.36 -9.44
CA GLY A 58 -1.76 4.79 -10.80
C GLY A 58 -1.92 6.31 -10.93
N GLY A 59 -2.64 6.95 -10.01
CA GLY A 59 -2.82 8.40 -9.96
C GLY A 59 -1.51 9.17 -9.77
N VAL A 60 -0.65 8.70 -8.87
CA VAL A 60 0.68 9.31 -8.65
C VAL A 60 1.58 9.11 -9.86
N LEU A 61 1.60 7.91 -10.47
CA LEU A 61 2.39 7.64 -11.67
C LEU A 61 1.90 8.44 -12.88
N LEU A 62 0.58 8.61 -13.02
CA LEU A 62 0.00 9.44 -14.07
C LEU A 62 0.41 10.91 -13.87
N GLY A 63 0.33 11.44 -12.65
CA GLY A 63 0.78 12.79 -12.31
C GLY A 63 2.25 13.01 -12.69
N ASP A 64 3.14 12.05 -12.38
CA ASP A 64 4.54 12.13 -12.79
C ASP A 64 4.71 12.13 -14.32
N SER A 65 3.90 11.38 -15.04
CA SER A 65 3.98 11.28 -16.50
C SER A 65 3.50 12.55 -17.22
N LEU A 66 2.53 13.25 -16.64
CA LEU A 66 1.96 14.48 -17.21
C LEU A 66 2.84 15.72 -17.01
N THR A 67 3.81 15.67 -16.09
CA THR A 67 4.74 16.78 -15.87
C THR A 67 5.95 16.69 -16.79
N PRO A 68 6.10 17.59 -17.79
CA PRO A 68 7.25 17.62 -18.69
C PRO A 68 8.54 17.96 -17.91
N ALA A 69 9.67 17.53 -18.47
CA ALA A 69 10.96 17.95 -17.95
C ALA A 69 11.16 19.45 -18.19
N PRO A 70 11.68 20.22 -17.21
CA PRO A 70 11.99 21.63 -17.43
C PRO A 70 13.00 21.79 -18.56
N VAL A 71 12.68 22.66 -19.52
CA VAL A 71 13.46 22.89 -20.75
C VAL A 71 14.81 23.57 -20.45
N GLU A 72 14.92 24.28 -19.32
CA GLU A 72 16.08 25.06 -18.92
C GLU A 72 16.87 24.47 -17.74
N ALA A 73 17.20 23.20 -17.78
CA ALA A 73 18.17 22.69 -16.82
C ALA A 73 19.59 23.02 -17.29
N VAL A 74 20.16 24.13 -16.78
CA VAL A 74 21.61 24.36 -16.84
C VAL A 74 22.28 23.08 -16.35
N ARG A 75 23.00 22.41 -17.26
CA ARG A 75 23.69 21.14 -17.01
C ARG A 75 24.91 21.40 -16.11
N THR A 76 24.69 21.59 -14.82
CA THR A 76 25.75 21.40 -13.84
C THR A 76 25.96 19.89 -13.72
N ALA A 77 26.91 19.37 -14.45
CA ALA A 77 27.29 17.97 -14.41
C ALA A 77 27.97 17.67 -13.07
N SER A 78 27.20 17.27 -12.05
CA SER A 78 27.79 16.65 -10.88
C SER A 78 28.26 15.25 -11.28
N LEU A 79 29.56 15.00 -11.20
CA LEU A 79 30.24 13.74 -11.51
C LEU A 79 29.96 12.61 -10.48
N ALA A 80 29.14 12.88 -9.46
CA ALA A 80 28.80 11.90 -8.45
C ALA A 80 27.86 10.82 -9.03
N PRO A 81 28.13 9.52 -8.86
CA PRO A 81 27.24 8.45 -9.29
C PRO A 81 25.90 8.57 -8.55
N ARG A 82 24.85 8.89 -9.29
CA ARG A 82 23.49 9.13 -8.77
C ARG A 82 22.89 7.80 -8.35
N ARG A 83 22.75 7.56 -7.05
CA ARG A 83 22.08 6.37 -6.50
C ARG A 83 20.63 6.71 -6.22
N VAL A 84 19.71 5.84 -6.62
CA VAL A 84 18.27 5.95 -6.30
C VAL A 84 18.05 6.09 -4.80
N ARG A 85 18.92 5.48 -3.99
CA ARG A 85 18.88 5.52 -2.52
C ARG A 85 18.99 6.93 -1.92
N ASP A 86 19.62 7.87 -2.61
CA ASP A 86 19.84 9.24 -2.10
C ASP A 86 18.58 10.11 -2.19
N HIS A 87 17.53 9.63 -2.89
CA HIS A 87 16.28 10.35 -3.13
C HIS A 87 15.08 9.76 -2.37
N VAL A 88 15.25 8.60 -1.71
CA VAL A 88 14.18 7.95 -0.93
C VAL A 88 14.27 8.41 0.52
N PRO A 89 13.13 8.72 1.19
CA PRO A 89 13.14 9.16 2.59
C PRO A 89 13.82 8.11 3.49
N PRO A 90 14.92 8.47 4.18
CA PRO A 90 15.76 7.48 4.87
C PRO A 90 15.07 6.81 6.06
N ARG A 91 14.02 7.44 6.62
CA ARG A 91 13.25 6.91 7.76
C ARG A 91 12.05 6.08 7.32
N MET A 92 11.40 6.43 6.20
CA MET A 92 10.18 5.75 5.74
C MET A 92 10.48 4.46 4.97
N ALA A 93 11.55 4.44 4.18
CA ALA A 93 11.90 3.26 3.39
C ALA A 93 12.10 1.99 4.25
N PRO A 94 12.91 2.00 5.35
CA PRO A 94 13.08 0.82 6.17
C PRO A 94 11.78 0.39 6.86
N LEU A 95 10.93 1.35 7.27
CA LEU A 95 9.63 1.04 7.87
C LEU A 95 8.72 0.31 6.88
N LEU A 96 8.61 0.81 5.64
CA LEU A 96 7.78 0.19 4.61
C LEU A 96 8.33 -1.18 4.16
N LEU A 97 9.66 -1.33 4.09
CA LEU A 97 10.29 -2.63 3.84
C LEU A 97 10.01 -3.62 4.97
N PHE A 98 10.09 -3.17 6.23
CA PHE A 98 9.72 -3.98 7.39
C PHE A 98 8.25 -4.43 7.30
N GLN A 99 7.31 -3.52 6.98
CA GLN A 99 5.90 -3.86 6.80
C GLN A 99 5.69 -4.85 5.65
N THR A 100 6.42 -4.70 4.55
CA THR A 100 6.37 -5.64 3.43
C THR A 100 6.87 -7.02 3.85
N ALA A 101 7.97 -7.08 4.61
CA ALA A 101 8.48 -8.35 5.14
C ALA A 101 7.47 -9.00 6.11
N CYS A 102 6.87 -8.22 7.01
CA CYS A 102 5.80 -8.70 7.89
C CYS A 102 4.60 -9.25 7.10
N LEU A 103 4.16 -8.53 6.05
CA LEU A 103 3.08 -8.96 5.19
C LEU A 103 3.38 -10.33 4.56
N VAL A 104 4.57 -10.47 3.95
CA VAL A 104 4.98 -11.73 3.32
C VAL A 104 5.04 -12.86 4.34
N VAL A 105 5.65 -12.64 5.51
CA VAL A 105 5.75 -13.65 6.58
C VAL A 105 4.36 -14.06 7.07
N LEU A 106 3.45 -13.11 7.31
CA LEU A 106 2.09 -13.41 7.76
C LEU A 106 1.31 -14.19 6.70
N LEU A 107 1.46 -13.87 5.41
CA LEU A 107 0.84 -14.61 4.33
C LEU A 107 1.42 -16.02 4.18
N MET A 108 2.72 -16.20 4.37
CA MET A 108 3.36 -17.53 4.38
C MET A 108 2.86 -18.38 5.54
N ILE A 109 2.80 -17.83 6.76
CA ILE A 109 2.24 -18.52 7.93
C ILE A 109 0.75 -18.83 7.68
N GLY A 110 -0.01 -17.85 7.17
CA GLY A 110 -1.41 -18.02 6.83
C GLY A 110 -1.64 -19.15 5.82
N ALA A 111 -0.84 -19.20 4.76
CA ALA A 111 -0.90 -20.25 3.74
C ALA A 111 -0.55 -21.64 4.31
N ALA A 112 0.47 -21.72 5.16
CA ALA A 112 0.92 -22.98 5.77
C ALA A 112 -0.09 -23.55 6.79
N THR A 113 -0.87 -22.69 7.45
CA THR A 113 -1.85 -23.10 8.49
C THR A 113 -3.29 -23.12 7.97
N ALA A 114 -3.50 -22.80 6.71
CA ALA A 114 -4.84 -22.74 6.13
C ALA A 114 -5.48 -24.11 5.98
N SER A 115 -6.77 -24.17 6.27
CA SER A 115 -7.63 -25.34 6.15
C SER A 115 -8.86 -25.03 5.29
N PRO A 116 -9.61 -26.06 4.84
CA PRO A 116 -10.92 -25.84 4.22
C PRO A 116 -11.90 -25.14 5.17
N ASP A 117 -12.81 -24.33 4.60
CA ASP A 117 -13.90 -23.73 5.36
C ASP A 117 -15.06 -24.73 5.62
N SER A 118 -16.11 -24.26 6.28
CA SER A 118 -17.31 -25.07 6.56
C SER A 118 -18.04 -25.57 5.31
N MET A 119 -17.77 -24.96 4.15
CA MET A 119 -18.29 -25.37 2.83
C MET A 119 -17.28 -26.19 2.04
N SER A 120 -16.22 -26.72 2.68
CA SER A 120 -15.13 -27.48 2.05
C SER A 120 -14.33 -26.72 0.99
N ARG A 121 -14.41 -25.38 0.98
CA ARG A 121 -13.61 -24.55 0.07
C ARG A 121 -12.18 -24.42 0.60
N ALA A 122 -11.19 -24.73 -0.24
CA ALA A 122 -9.79 -24.83 0.16
C ALA A 122 -9.21 -23.49 0.63
N SER A 123 -8.32 -23.53 1.63
CA SER A 123 -7.44 -22.43 2.06
C SER A 123 -8.14 -21.12 2.46
N ARG A 124 -9.32 -21.22 3.10
CA ARG A 124 -10.10 -20.03 3.54
C ARG A 124 -10.27 -19.90 5.04
N ALA A 125 -9.95 -20.95 5.79
CA ALA A 125 -10.14 -21.02 7.23
C ALA A 125 -8.90 -21.52 7.94
N VAL A 126 -8.91 -21.45 9.25
CA VAL A 126 -7.97 -22.18 10.14
C VAL A 126 -8.80 -23.04 11.08
N THR A 127 -8.38 -24.30 11.26
CA THR A 127 -9.03 -25.22 12.19
C THR A 127 -8.50 -24.98 13.59
N VAL A 128 -9.42 -24.73 14.52
CA VAL A 128 -9.11 -24.57 15.95
C VAL A 128 -9.83 -25.66 16.74
N THR A 129 -9.08 -26.41 17.56
CA THR A 129 -9.63 -27.43 18.44
C THR A 129 -9.80 -26.85 19.84
N CYS A 130 -11.06 -26.75 20.31
CA CYS A 130 -11.41 -26.28 21.64
C CYS A 130 -12.22 -27.34 22.36
N ARG A 131 -11.76 -27.78 23.54
CA ARG A 131 -12.46 -28.76 24.39
C ARG A 131 -12.87 -30.03 23.63
N GLY A 132 -12.01 -30.51 22.72
CA GLY A 132 -12.28 -31.71 21.89
C GLY A 132 -13.14 -31.46 20.65
N ALA A 133 -13.71 -30.27 20.45
CA ALA A 133 -14.44 -29.91 19.24
C ALA A 133 -13.54 -29.12 18.27
N THR A 134 -13.43 -29.60 17.04
CA THR A 134 -12.67 -28.92 15.97
C THR A 134 -13.62 -28.10 15.11
N ARG A 135 -13.34 -26.80 14.95
CA ARG A 135 -14.17 -25.90 14.15
C ARG A 135 -13.30 -25.09 13.18
N PRO A 136 -13.69 -24.98 11.89
CA PRO A 136 -13.03 -24.06 10.98
C PRO A 136 -13.47 -22.61 11.29
N LEU A 137 -12.51 -21.71 11.47
CA LEU A 137 -12.71 -20.29 11.70
C LEU A 137 -12.13 -19.50 10.53
N GLY A 138 -12.89 -18.58 9.98
CA GLY A 138 -12.51 -17.72 8.87
C GLY A 138 -13.08 -16.30 8.98
N PRO A 139 -12.64 -15.40 8.10
CA PRO A 139 -11.65 -15.60 7.02
C PRO A 139 -10.21 -15.68 7.56
N TRP A 140 -9.41 -16.57 6.97
CA TRP A 140 -8.00 -16.76 7.30
C TRP A 140 -7.12 -16.45 6.08
N PRO A 141 -5.96 -15.78 6.19
CA PRO A 141 -5.14 -15.35 5.06
C PRO A 141 -4.38 -16.53 4.40
N GLY A 142 -5.12 -17.55 3.96
CA GLY A 142 -4.60 -18.68 3.20
C GLY A 142 -4.28 -18.34 1.75
N ILE A 143 -3.88 -19.33 0.96
CA ILE A 143 -3.46 -19.17 -0.45
C ILE A 143 -4.52 -18.44 -1.27
N HIS A 144 -5.81 -18.68 -1.01
CA HIS A 144 -6.91 -18.03 -1.70
C HIS A 144 -6.86 -16.49 -1.63
N TYR A 145 -6.52 -15.94 -0.46
CA TYR A 145 -6.39 -14.49 -0.24
C TYR A 145 -4.96 -14.00 -0.49
N ALA A 146 -3.96 -14.83 -0.21
CA ALA A 146 -2.55 -14.47 -0.35
C ALA A 146 -2.16 -14.20 -1.81
N THR A 147 -2.68 -14.98 -2.76
CA THR A 147 -2.36 -14.84 -4.19
C THR A 147 -2.69 -13.46 -4.75
N PRO A 148 -3.92 -12.92 -4.63
CA PRO A 148 -4.24 -11.58 -5.14
C PRO A 148 -3.50 -10.47 -4.37
N ILE A 149 -3.24 -10.63 -3.07
CA ILE A 149 -2.44 -9.68 -2.29
C ILE A 149 -1.03 -9.61 -2.85
N LEU A 150 -0.34 -10.74 -2.97
CA LEU A 150 1.04 -10.79 -3.47
C LEU A 150 1.13 -10.30 -4.92
N ALA A 151 0.18 -10.66 -5.77
CA ALA A 151 0.13 -10.19 -7.16
C ALA A 151 0.00 -8.66 -7.23
N SER A 152 -0.89 -8.06 -6.44
CA SER A 152 -1.09 -6.61 -6.41
C SER A 152 0.13 -5.86 -5.85
N VAL A 153 0.73 -6.37 -4.78
CA VAL A 153 1.95 -5.79 -4.19
C VAL A 153 3.13 -5.92 -5.16
N ALA A 154 3.29 -7.06 -5.83
CA ALA A 154 4.33 -7.25 -6.83
C ALA A 154 4.16 -6.29 -8.02
N LEU A 155 2.94 -6.15 -8.54
CA LEU A 155 2.62 -5.22 -9.63
C LEU A 155 2.89 -3.76 -9.22
N GLY A 156 2.39 -3.35 -8.05
CA GLY A 156 2.61 -2.00 -7.51
C GLY A 156 4.10 -1.72 -7.28
N THR A 157 4.85 -2.70 -6.73
CA THR A 157 6.30 -2.58 -6.53
C THR A 157 7.04 -2.44 -7.86
N ALA A 158 6.72 -3.27 -8.85
CA ALA A 158 7.33 -3.18 -10.17
C ALA A 158 7.07 -1.82 -10.83
N ALA A 159 5.83 -1.32 -10.77
CA ALA A 159 5.45 -0.01 -11.29
C ALA A 159 6.21 1.14 -10.58
N CYS A 160 6.29 1.11 -9.24
CA CYS A 160 7.01 2.12 -8.47
C CYS A 160 8.53 2.08 -8.74
N VAL A 161 9.14 0.90 -8.80
CA VAL A 161 10.56 0.74 -9.13
C VAL A 161 10.86 1.25 -10.54
N TRP A 162 10.01 0.94 -11.52
CA TRP A 162 10.13 1.44 -12.87
C TRP A 162 10.05 2.98 -12.90
N ALA A 163 9.09 3.58 -12.20
CA ALA A 163 8.96 5.04 -12.11
C ALA A 163 10.17 5.70 -11.44
N LEU A 164 10.64 5.16 -10.31
CA LEU A 164 11.83 5.67 -9.62
C LEU A 164 13.08 5.60 -10.51
N ARG A 165 13.27 4.51 -11.27
CA ARG A 165 14.35 4.39 -12.26
C ARG A 165 14.22 5.45 -13.36
N ARG A 166 13.00 5.67 -13.85
CA ARG A 166 12.74 6.70 -14.87
C ARG A 166 13.08 8.10 -14.36
N ILE A 167 12.72 8.44 -13.10
CA ILE A 167 13.02 9.73 -12.47
C ILE A 167 14.53 9.91 -12.28
N ALA A 168 15.25 8.86 -11.88
CA ALA A 168 16.71 8.92 -11.70
C ALA A 168 17.46 9.30 -13.00
N HIS A 169 16.93 8.92 -14.17
CA HIS A 169 17.53 9.20 -15.47
C HIS A 169 17.04 10.50 -16.13
N ARG A 170 15.96 11.15 -15.62
CA ARG A 170 15.47 12.41 -16.18
C ARG A 170 16.33 13.60 -15.76
N PRO A 171 16.62 14.56 -16.67
CA PRO A 171 17.20 15.85 -16.28
C PRO A 171 16.17 16.66 -15.45
N GLY A 172 16.60 17.30 -14.36
CA GLY A 172 15.73 18.11 -13.50
C GLY A 172 16.40 18.52 -12.20
N GLY A 173 15.82 19.46 -11.47
CA GLY A 173 16.30 19.93 -10.16
C GLY A 173 16.19 18.85 -9.08
N ASN A 174 17.10 18.89 -8.10
CA ASN A 174 17.11 17.88 -7.01
C ASN A 174 15.84 17.91 -6.18
N GLN A 175 15.28 19.10 -5.88
CA GLN A 175 14.06 19.23 -5.09
C GLN A 175 12.85 18.54 -5.76
N GLN A 176 12.63 18.81 -7.05
CA GLN A 176 11.50 18.23 -7.77
C GLN A 176 11.59 16.69 -7.86
N ARG A 177 12.81 16.14 -7.96
CA ARG A 177 13.01 14.68 -7.93
C ARG A 177 12.71 14.11 -6.56
N HIS A 178 13.11 14.81 -5.51
CA HIS A 178 12.85 14.42 -4.12
C HIS A 178 11.34 14.33 -3.86
N ASP A 179 10.59 15.39 -4.19
CA ASP A 179 9.14 15.44 -3.99
C ASP A 179 8.40 14.32 -4.74
N ARG A 180 8.85 14.01 -5.97
CA ARG A 180 8.28 12.93 -6.77
C ARG A 180 8.59 11.55 -6.19
N SER A 181 9.83 11.32 -5.77
CA SER A 181 10.22 10.05 -5.15
C SER A 181 9.46 9.80 -3.84
N TRP A 182 9.20 10.86 -3.07
CA TRP A 182 8.38 10.80 -1.86
C TRP A 182 6.94 10.40 -2.18
N ALA A 183 6.32 11.02 -3.17
CA ALA A 183 4.95 10.70 -3.57
C ALA A 183 4.81 9.25 -4.05
N ILE A 184 5.76 8.76 -4.86
CA ILE A 184 5.77 7.37 -5.33
C ILE A 184 5.98 6.39 -4.18
N THR A 185 6.91 6.70 -3.26
CA THR A 185 7.15 5.87 -2.07
C THR A 185 5.93 5.85 -1.16
N ALA A 186 5.26 6.99 -0.97
CA ALA A 186 4.03 7.08 -0.20
C ALA A 186 2.88 6.29 -0.84
N ALA A 187 2.72 6.34 -2.17
CA ALA A 187 1.70 5.55 -2.88
C ALA A 187 1.95 4.05 -2.75
N TRP A 188 3.21 3.61 -2.87
CA TRP A 188 3.59 2.23 -2.59
C TRP A 188 3.34 1.85 -1.13
N GLY A 189 3.68 2.73 -0.19
CA GLY A 189 3.41 2.55 1.24
C GLY A 189 1.93 2.42 1.54
N LEU A 190 1.07 3.20 0.87
CA LEU A 190 -0.38 3.11 1.00
C LEU A 190 -0.89 1.74 0.56
N LEU A 191 -0.39 1.21 -0.58
CA LEU A 191 -0.76 -0.12 -1.07
C LEU A 191 -0.33 -1.21 -0.08
N VAL A 192 0.91 -1.21 0.39
CA VAL A 192 1.45 -2.22 1.31
C VAL A 192 0.75 -2.16 2.67
N SER A 193 0.63 -0.95 3.25
CA SER A 193 0.02 -0.78 4.58
C SER A 193 -1.46 -1.14 4.59
N SER A 194 -2.22 -0.84 3.52
CA SER A 194 -3.62 -1.23 3.45
C SER A 194 -3.82 -2.75 3.38
N GLN A 195 -2.96 -3.46 2.61
CA GLN A 195 -2.98 -4.92 2.55
C GLN A 195 -2.58 -5.56 3.87
N LEU A 196 -1.52 -5.03 4.52
CA LEU A 196 -1.08 -5.53 5.82
C LEU A 196 -2.17 -5.33 6.88
N LEU A 197 -2.82 -4.16 6.91
CA LEU A 197 -3.91 -3.88 7.85
C LEU A 197 -5.08 -4.86 7.66
N LEU A 198 -5.43 -5.18 6.40
CA LEU A 198 -6.47 -6.15 6.09
C LEU A 198 -6.11 -7.56 6.60
N VAL A 199 -4.87 -8.00 6.37
CA VAL A 199 -4.38 -9.31 6.86
C VAL A 199 -4.41 -9.36 8.40
N LEU A 200 -3.93 -8.29 9.06
CA LEU A 200 -3.97 -8.19 10.52
C LEU A 200 -5.42 -8.19 11.05
N ALA A 201 -6.35 -7.54 10.35
CA ALA A 201 -7.77 -7.56 10.71
C ALA A 201 -8.39 -8.97 10.57
N MET A 202 -8.04 -9.73 9.52
CA MET A 202 -8.47 -11.13 9.37
C MET A 202 -7.98 -11.98 10.53
N ILE A 203 -6.70 -11.92 10.86
CA ILE A 203 -6.10 -12.68 11.97
C ILE A 203 -6.72 -12.24 13.31
N GLY A 204 -6.82 -10.94 13.55
CA GLY A 204 -7.41 -10.37 14.78
C GLY A 204 -8.87 -10.82 14.98
N ARG A 205 -9.64 -10.90 13.90
CA ARG A 205 -11.03 -11.39 13.93
C ARG A 205 -11.11 -12.87 14.32
N VAL A 206 -10.20 -13.70 13.84
CA VAL A 206 -10.14 -15.12 14.24
C VAL A 206 -9.73 -15.24 15.69
N LEU A 207 -8.71 -14.49 16.14
CA LEU A 207 -8.26 -14.50 17.54
C LEU A 207 -9.37 -14.05 18.50
N SER A 208 -10.15 -13.02 18.17
CA SER A 208 -11.25 -12.54 19.02
C SER A 208 -12.39 -13.53 19.16
N ARG A 209 -12.52 -14.49 18.23
CA ARG A 209 -13.53 -15.56 18.26
C ARG A 209 -13.05 -16.84 18.94
N THR A 210 -11.75 -16.95 19.26
CA THR A 210 -11.18 -18.10 19.92
C THR A 210 -11.07 -17.85 21.42
N THR A 211 -11.95 -18.44 22.21
CA THR A 211 -11.87 -18.40 23.69
C THR A 211 -10.82 -19.36 24.24
N CYS A 212 -10.28 -20.25 23.42
CA CYS A 212 -9.35 -21.32 23.80
C CYS A 212 -7.90 -21.06 23.41
N ALA A 213 -7.58 -19.85 22.93
CA ALA A 213 -6.24 -19.57 22.42
C ALA A 213 -5.13 -19.53 23.49
N GLY A 214 -5.53 -19.45 24.79
CA GLY A 214 -4.59 -19.52 25.91
C GLY A 214 -3.42 -18.52 25.79
N MET A 215 -2.25 -18.98 26.21
CA MET A 215 -1.01 -18.17 26.16
C MET A 215 -0.61 -17.79 24.72
N LEU A 216 -0.83 -18.68 23.75
CA LEU A 216 -0.47 -18.45 22.34
C LEU A 216 -1.31 -17.32 21.74
N GLY A 217 -2.60 -17.24 22.08
CA GLY A 217 -3.48 -16.17 21.65
C GLY A 217 -3.07 -14.81 22.23
N ASN A 218 -2.67 -14.76 23.48
CA ASN A 218 -2.21 -13.54 24.14
C ASN A 218 -0.89 -13.03 23.52
N VAL A 219 0.08 -13.92 23.25
CA VAL A 219 1.34 -13.56 22.58
C VAL A 219 1.08 -13.05 21.16
N THR A 220 0.21 -13.72 20.41
CA THR A 220 -0.15 -13.30 19.07
C THR A 220 -0.86 -11.95 19.07
N ALA A 221 -1.77 -11.70 20.03
CA ALA A 221 -2.43 -10.42 20.19
C ALA A 221 -1.44 -9.29 20.52
N LEU A 222 -0.45 -9.56 21.38
CA LEU A 222 0.59 -8.61 21.76
C LEU A 222 1.43 -8.14 20.58
N VAL A 223 1.57 -8.96 19.54
CA VAL A 223 2.29 -8.59 18.30
C VAL A 223 1.37 -7.91 17.29
N ILE A 224 0.16 -8.44 17.10
CA ILE A 224 -0.77 -8.00 16.05
C ILE A 224 -1.29 -6.59 16.32
N TYR A 225 -1.65 -6.25 17.56
CA TYR A 225 -2.20 -4.93 17.86
C TYR A 225 -1.18 -3.80 17.70
N PRO A 226 0.05 -3.87 18.22
CA PRO A 226 1.06 -2.83 17.97
C PRO A 226 1.43 -2.71 16.49
N LEU A 227 1.55 -3.85 15.79
CA LEU A 227 1.82 -3.84 14.35
C LEU A 227 0.65 -3.21 13.57
N GLY A 228 -0.59 -3.46 13.98
CA GLY A 228 -1.79 -2.83 13.42
C GLY A 228 -1.80 -1.32 13.61
N LEU A 229 -1.47 -0.83 14.81
CA LEU A 229 -1.35 0.60 15.10
C LEU A 229 -0.23 1.26 14.28
N LEU A 230 0.94 0.63 14.20
CA LEU A 230 2.04 1.10 13.38
C LEU A 230 1.65 1.17 11.90
N THR A 231 0.94 0.16 11.42
CA THR A 231 0.46 0.09 10.03
C THR A 231 -0.58 1.17 9.74
N LEU A 232 -1.50 1.41 10.67
CA LEU A 232 -2.51 2.46 10.56
C LEU A 232 -1.87 3.86 10.55
N PHE A 233 -0.87 4.09 11.41
CA PHE A 233 -0.10 5.32 11.41
C PHE A 233 0.62 5.54 10.08
N SER A 234 1.29 4.50 9.55
CA SER A 234 1.99 4.56 8.27
C SER A 234 1.03 4.83 7.12
N LEU A 235 -0.16 4.23 7.13
CA LEU A 235 -1.20 4.45 6.13
C LEU A 235 -1.68 5.90 6.14
N GLY A 236 -1.96 6.45 7.33
CA GLY A 236 -2.33 7.85 7.50
C GLY A 236 -1.24 8.81 7.03
N TRP A 237 0.02 8.52 7.39
CA TRP A 237 1.17 9.32 6.94
C TRP A 237 1.35 9.28 5.41
N CYS A 238 1.27 8.10 4.81
CA CYS A 238 1.36 7.96 3.34
C CYS A 238 0.24 8.71 2.64
N LEU A 239 -0.99 8.62 3.14
CA LEU A 239 -2.12 9.36 2.60
C LEU A 239 -1.91 10.88 2.71
N PHE A 240 -1.48 11.36 3.89
CA PHE A 240 -1.16 12.77 4.10
C PHE A 240 -0.10 13.28 3.13
N THR A 241 0.98 12.51 2.93
CA THR A 241 2.07 12.86 1.99
C THR A 241 1.58 12.95 0.54
N ILE A 242 0.63 12.11 0.12
CA ILE A 242 0.05 12.17 -1.24
C ILE A 242 -0.84 13.41 -1.40
N VAL A 243 -1.63 13.74 -0.38
CA VAL A 243 -2.63 14.81 -0.39
C VAL A 243 -2.00 16.18 -0.23
N MET A 244 -0.96 16.31 0.63
CA MET A 244 -0.31 17.59 0.97
C MET A 244 1.21 17.55 0.73
N PRO A 245 1.66 17.48 -0.52
CA PRO A 245 3.08 17.31 -0.84
C PRO A 245 3.96 18.49 -0.38
N ARG A 246 3.40 19.68 -0.15
CA ARG A 246 4.15 20.89 0.25
C ARG A 246 4.36 21.04 1.75
N ALA A 247 3.58 20.40 2.58
CA ALA A 247 3.69 20.52 4.04
C ALA A 247 4.90 19.72 4.62
N VAL A 248 5.48 18.80 3.84
CA VAL A 248 6.58 17.92 4.27
C VAL A 248 7.95 18.45 3.83
N GLY A 249 7.99 19.44 2.92
CA GLY A 249 9.24 19.98 2.37
C GLY A 249 9.83 21.19 3.10
N ASP A 250 9.13 21.73 4.09
CA ASP A 250 9.51 22.94 4.82
C ASP A 250 10.17 22.66 6.20
N GLU A 251 10.49 21.41 6.53
CA GLU A 251 11.30 20.99 7.69
C GLU A 251 12.70 20.53 7.23
#